data_f8ffd7376db61cc53576791b4ebbbb4e
#
_entry.id   f8ffd7376db61cc53576791b4ebbbb4e
#
_cell.length_a   1.000
_cell.length_b   1.000
_cell.length_c   1.000
_cell.angle_alpha   90.00
_cell.angle_beta   90.00
_cell.angle_gamma   90.00
#
_symmetry.space_group_name_H-M   'P 1'
#
loop_
_entity.id
_entity.type
_entity.pdbx_description
1 polymer ?
#
loop_
_entity_poly.entity_id
_entity_poly.type
_entity_poly.pdbx_seq_one_letter_code
_entity_poly.pdbx_strand_id
1 'polypeptide(L)'
;MLTKEDIGNLQIAIYDPDRKGIFIHKDQFEGSHFKVGDKFSVKKGQRELFAVTIVKDDHGDIIFDKTGLFIERTRRIDIFLGGIFDEYVIYLETEKPNTIKIKPLEMVMKGNKL
;
A
#
# COMPACT_ATOMS: atom_id res chain seq x y z
N MET A 1 15.59 -8.43 11.79
CA MET A 1 16.25 -7.28 11.16
C MET A 1 16.27 -7.43 9.65
N LEU A 2 15.95 -6.38 8.91
CA LEU A 2 16.00 -6.43 7.46
C LEU A 2 17.45 -6.38 6.98
N THR A 3 17.81 -7.31 6.10
CA THR A 3 19.10 -7.32 5.41
C THR A 3 18.97 -6.54 4.10
N LYS A 4 20.11 -6.30 3.42
CA LYS A 4 20.08 -5.69 2.08
C LYS A 4 19.30 -6.54 1.09
N GLU A 5 19.39 -7.85 1.23
CA GLU A 5 18.66 -8.79 0.39
C GLU A 5 17.15 -8.70 0.65
N ASP A 6 16.76 -8.62 1.91
CA ASP A 6 15.35 -8.47 2.28
C ASP A 6 14.76 -7.18 1.68
N ILE A 7 15.50 -6.07 1.76
CA ILE A 7 15.06 -4.80 1.22
C ILE A 7 14.93 -4.88 -0.31
N GLY A 8 15.87 -5.55 -0.97
CA GLY A 8 15.82 -5.72 -2.43
C GLY A 8 14.63 -6.54 -2.92
N ASN A 9 14.05 -7.36 -2.05
CA ASN A 9 12.90 -8.20 -2.39
C ASN A 9 11.54 -7.57 -2.00
N LEU A 10 11.56 -6.39 -1.36
CA LEU A 10 10.33 -5.72 -1.00
C LEU A 10 9.66 -5.11 -2.22
N GLN A 11 8.32 -5.17 -2.24
CA GLN A 11 7.54 -4.47 -3.24
C GLN A 11 7.38 -3.02 -2.79
N ILE A 12 7.90 -2.09 -3.57
CA ILE A 12 7.93 -0.68 -3.22
C ILE A 12 7.03 0.12 -4.15
N ALA A 13 6.16 0.93 -3.56
CA ALA A 13 5.38 1.92 -4.28
C ALA A 13 5.93 3.31 -3.93
N ILE A 14 5.73 4.26 -4.81
CA ILE A 14 6.22 5.62 -4.63
C ILE A 14 5.08 6.61 -4.52
N TYR A 15 5.34 7.68 -3.77
CA TYR A 15 4.45 8.82 -3.71
C TYR A 15 4.62 9.67 -4.96
N ASP A 16 3.51 9.95 -5.65
CA ASP A 16 3.48 10.82 -6.81
C ASP A 16 3.07 12.24 -6.36
N PRO A 17 4.00 13.19 -6.31
CA PRO A 17 3.68 14.53 -5.82
C PRO A 17 2.76 15.32 -6.77
N ASP A 18 2.76 15.00 -8.05
CA ASP A 18 1.92 15.68 -9.03
C ASP A 18 0.46 15.26 -8.90
N ARG A 19 0.23 13.97 -8.69
CA ARG A 19 -1.11 13.41 -8.49
C ARG A 19 -1.54 13.41 -7.03
N LYS A 20 -0.62 13.62 -6.11
CA LYS A 20 -0.83 13.64 -4.66
C LYS A 20 -1.40 12.35 -4.13
N GLY A 21 -0.67 11.27 -4.33
CA GLY A 21 -1.07 9.95 -3.85
C GLY A 21 -0.01 8.89 -4.07
N ILE A 22 -0.32 7.69 -3.60
CA ILE A 22 0.58 6.54 -3.71
C ILE A 22 0.18 5.75 -4.94
N PHE A 23 1.13 5.51 -5.82
CA PHE A 23 0.90 4.73 -7.03
C PHE A 23 1.55 3.36 -6.94
N ILE A 24 0.76 2.31 -7.18
CA ILE A 24 1.22 0.93 -7.24
C ILE A 24 1.07 0.47 -8.69
N HIS A 25 2.21 0.24 -9.37
CA HIS A 25 2.20 -0.17 -10.77
C HIS A 25 1.56 -1.56 -10.92
N LYS A 26 0.86 -1.77 -12.05
CA LYS A 26 0.16 -3.03 -12.31
C LYS A 26 1.06 -4.27 -12.17
N ASP A 27 2.34 -4.15 -12.56
CA ASP A 27 3.29 -5.27 -12.50
C ASP A 27 3.55 -5.73 -11.07
N GLN A 28 3.32 -4.87 -10.08
CA GLN A 28 3.48 -5.23 -8.67
C GLN A 28 2.37 -6.18 -8.18
N PHE A 29 1.32 -6.34 -8.98
CA PHE A 29 0.22 -7.27 -8.68
C PHE A 29 0.35 -8.62 -9.39
N GLU A 30 1.42 -8.84 -10.14
CA GLU A 30 1.65 -10.12 -10.80
C GLU A 30 1.69 -11.26 -9.77
N GLY A 31 1.03 -12.36 -10.10
CA GLY A 31 0.91 -13.49 -9.20
C GLY A 31 -0.21 -13.36 -8.18
N SER A 32 -0.83 -12.18 -8.05
CA SER A 32 -2.01 -12.00 -7.23
C SER A 32 -3.28 -12.31 -8.02
N HIS A 33 -4.41 -12.37 -7.33
CA HIS A 33 -5.71 -12.57 -8.00
C HIS A 33 -6.41 -11.26 -8.34
N PHE A 34 -5.79 -10.11 -8.05
CA PHE A 34 -6.37 -8.80 -8.36
C PHE A 34 -6.37 -8.53 -9.85
N LYS A 35 -7.44 -7.91 -10.36
CA LYS A 35 -7.67 -7.67 -11.77
C LYS A 35 -8.03 -6.22 -12.04
N VAL A 36 -7.74 -5.76 -13.23
CA VAL A 36 -8.22 -4.45 -13.71
C VAL A 36 -9.75 -4.40 -13.58
N GLY A 37 -10.25 -3.34 -12.98
CA GLY A 37 -11.67 -3.16 -12.68
C GLY A 37 -12.02 -3.44 -11.23
N ASP A 38 -11.16 -4.12 -10.48
CA ASP A 38 -11.37 -4.34 -9.06
C ASP A 38 -11.37 -3.00 -8.32
N LYS A 39 -12.26 -2.89 -7.34
CA LYS A 39 -12.39 -1.70 -6.51
C LYS A 39 -12.00 -2.01 -5.08
N PHE A 40 -11.50 -0.99 -4.40
CA PHE A 40 -11.00 -1.12 -3.03
C PHE A 40 -11.49 0.03 -2.18
N SER A 41 -11.55 -0.20 -0.88
CA SER A 41 -11.82 0.85 0.10
C SER A 41 -10.82 0.77 1.24
N VAL A 42 -10.63 1.88 1.94
CA VAL A 42 -9.78 1.92 3.13
C VAL A 42 -10.52 1.20 4.25
N LYS A 43 -9.85 0.22 4.87
CA LYS A 43 -10.44 -0.56 5.97
C LYS A 43 -10.53 0.30 7.22
N LYS A 44 -11.68 0.26 7.87
CA LYS A 44 -11.91 0.95 9.15
C LYS A 44 -11.28 0.16 10.30
N GLY A 45 -10.98 0.85 11.39
CA GLY A 45 -10.50 0.20 12.60
C GLY A 45 -9.07 -0.29 12.55
N GLN A 46 -8.21 0.43 11.86
CA GLN A 46 -6.78 0.14 11.81
C GLN A 46 -6.19 0.13 13.21
N ARG A 47 -5.53 -0.96 13.57
CA ARG A 47 -4.86 -1.10 14.86
C ARG A 47 -3.35 -0.97 14.75
N GLU A 48 -2.80 -1.27 13.58
CA GLU A 48 -1.37 -1.22 13.35
C GLU A 48 -0.94 0.23 13.09
N LEU A 49 0.09 0.68 13.76
CA LEU A 49 0.64 2.02 13.58
C LEU A 49 1.39 2.11 12.23
N PHE A 50 1.29 3.28 11.62
CA PHE A 50 1.96 3.57 10.35
C PHE A 50 1.60 2.57 9.26
N ALA A 51 0.32 2.26 9.14
CA ALA A 51 -0.16 1.34 8.12
C ALA A 51 -1.53 1.77 7.60
N VAL A 52 -1.73 1.54 6.31
CA VAL A 52 -3.05 1.62 5.68
C VAL A 52 -3.37 0.25 5.12
N THR A 53 -4.56 -0.23 5.40
CA THR A 53 -5.06 -1.48 4.83
C THR A 53 -6.22 -1.15 3.91
N ILE A 54 -6.13 -1.60 2.66
CA ILE A 54 -7.23 -1.49 1.73
C ILE A 54 -7.76 -2.88 1.43
N VAL A 55 -9.07 -2.98 1.26
CA VAL A 55 -9.74 -4.24 0.99
C VAL A 55 -10.54 -4.14 -0.28
N LYS A 56 -10.64 -5.26 -0.98
CA LYS A 56 -11.49 -5.36 -2.17
C LYS A 56 -12.93 -5.11 -1.77
N ASP A 57 -13.58 -4.18 -2.45
CA ASP A 57 -14.93 -3.72 -2.11
C ASP A 57 -15.60 -3.20 -3.38
N ASP A 58 -16.69 -3.84 -3.79
CA ASP A 58 -17.41 -3.48 -5.01
C ASP A 58 -17.92 -2.04 -5.01
N HIS A 59 -18.04 -1.43 -3.84
CA HIS A 59 -18.46 -0.04 -3.68
C HIS A 59 -17.29 0.89 -3.33
N GLY A 60 -16.06 0.41 -3.47
CA GLY A 60 -14.86 1.18 -3.15
C GLY A 60 -14.58 2.29 -4.17
N ASP A 61 -13.88 3.31 -3.73
CA ASP A 61 -13.49 4.46 -4.55
C ASP A 61 -12.13 4.30 -5.23
N ILE A 62 -11.32 3.36 -4.75
CA ILE A 62 -9.98 3.11 -5.28
C ILE A 62 -10.12 2.04 -6.36
N ILE A 63 -9.76 2.38 -7.60
CA ILE A 63 -9.98 1.50 -8.75
C ILE A 63 -8.66 1.04 -9.33
N PHE A 64 -8.52 -0.27 -9.52
CA PHE A 64 -7.39 -0.86 -10.24
C PHE A 64 -7.65 -0.67 -11.74
N ASP A 65 -6.89 0.21 -12.37
CA ASP A 65 -6.99 0.45 -13.80
C ASP A 65 -5.83 -0.21 -14.56
N LYS A 66 -5.78 -0.02 -15.87
CA LYS A 66 -4.77 -0.65 -16.73
C LYS A 66 -3.33 -0.22 -16.43
N THR A 67 -3.12 0.86 -15.68
CA THR A 67 -1.79 1.32 -15.29
C THR A 67 -1.40 0.84 -13.91
N GLY A 68 -2.36 0.56 -13.06
CA GLY A 68 -2.15 0.12 -11.69
C GLY A 68 -3.20 0.65 -10.74
N LEU A 69 -2.81 0.83 -9.49
CA LEU A 69 -3.68 1.29 -8.44
C LEU A 69 -3.17 2.62 -7.90
N PHE A 70 -4.02 3.63 -7.88
CA PHE A 70 -3.67 4.94 -7.33
C PHE A 70 -4.49 5.20 -6.07
N ILE A 71 -3.80 5.48 -4.96
CA ILE A 71 -4.42 5.78 -3.67
C ILE A 71 -4.25 7.27 -3.42
N GLU A 72 -5.32 8.02 -3.62
CA GLU A 72 -5.30 9.46 -3.42
C GLU A 72 -5.02 9.80 -1.95
N ARG A 73 -4.17 10.80 -1.74
CA ARG A 73 -3.88 11.32 -0.42
C ARG A 73 -5.13 11.93 0.19
N THR A 74 -5.48 11.49 1.40
CA THR A 74 -6.52 12.09 2.21
C THR A 74 -5.97 12.29 3.61
N ARG A 75 -6.60 13.18 4.39
CA ARG A 75 -6.20 13.39 5.78
C ARG A 75 -6.23 12.08 6.57
N ARG A 76 -7.22 11.26 6.33
CA ARG A 76 -7.36 9.97 7.01
C ARG A 76 -6.18 9.04 6.71
N ILE A 77 -5.81 8.95 5.44
CA ILE A 77 -4.67 8.12 5.02
C ILE A 77 -3.37 8.66 5.60
N ASP A 78 -3.17 9.99 5.57
CA ASP A 78 -1.97 10.61 6.12
C ASP A 78 -1.84 10.32 7.62
N ILE A 79 -2.95 10.36 8.36
CA ILE A 79 -2.96 10.05 9.78
C ILE A 79 -2.57 8.59 10.02
N PHE A 80 -3.12 7.67 9.25
CA PHE A 80 -2.81 6.24 9.41
C PHE A 80 -1.35 5.94 9.08
N LEU A 81 -0.78 6.63 8.09
CA LEU A 81 0.62 6.41 7.69
C LEU A 81 1.61 7.18 8.56
N GLY A 82 1.15 8.14 9.36
CA GLY A 82 2.02 8.96 10.19
C GLY A 82 2.67 10.12 9.44
N GLY A 83 2.13 10.47 8.28
CA GLY A 83 2.62 11.57 7.44
C GLY A 83 2.72 11.17 5.98
N ILE A 84 3.47 12.00 5.21
CA ILE A 84 3.72 11.75 3.80
C ILE A 84 5.17 11.35 3.65
N PHE A 85 5.39 10.21 3.00
CA PHE A 85 6.72 9.64 2.76
C PHE A 85 6.90 9.43 1.26
N ASP A 86 8.12 9.29 0.79
CA ASP A 86 8.41 9.10 -0.62
C ASP A 86 8.19 7.66 -1.09
N GLU A 87 8.45 6.69 -0.21
CA GLU A 87 8.39 5.27 -0.56
C GLU A 87 7.58 4.48 0.45
N TYR A 88 6.89 3.47 -0.06
CA TYR A 88 6.01 2.62 0.74
C TYR A 88 6.22 1.15 0.40
N VAL A 89 6.13 0.30 1.41
CA VAL A 89 6.16 -1.16 1.23
C VAL A 89 4.74 -1.66 1.05
N ILE A 90 4.55 -2.50 0.06
CA ILE A 90 3.25 -3.10 -0.26
C ILE A 90 3.28 -4.56 0.16
N TYR A 91 2.28 -4.97 0.93
CA TYR A 91 2.11 -6.36 1.34
C TYR A 91 0.83 -6.92 0.73
N LEU A 92 0.99 -7.94 -0.12
CA LEU A 92 -0.13 -8.70 -0.68
C LEU A 92 -0.27 -9.95 0.19
N GLU A 93 -1.13 -9.88 1.20
CA GLU A 93 -1.24 -10.94 2.18
C GLU A 93 -1.93 -12.18 1.61
N THR A 94 -1.23 -13.32 1.64
CA THR A 94 -1.78 -14.60 1.14
C THR A 94 -2.90 -15.14 2.02
N GLU A 95 -2.83 -14.88 3.32
CA GLU A 95 -3.86 -15.31 4.27
C GLU A 95 -5.11 -14.45 4.21
N LYS A 96 -4.99 -13.23 3.67
CA LYS A 96 -6.09 -12.31 3.47
C LYS A 96 -6.07 -11.83 2.02
N PRO A 97 -6.48 -12.69 1.08
CA PRO A 97 -6.25 -12.46 -0.34
C PRO A 97 -6.92 -11.20 -0.90
N ASN A 98 -7.93 -10.66 -0.23
CA ASN A 98 -8.61 -9.45 -0.67
C ASN A 98 -8.05 -8.17 -0.03
N THR A 99 -6.92 -8.28 0.64
CA THR A 99 -6.37 -7.19 1.45
C THR A 99 -4.97 -6.81 0.98
N ILE A 100 -4.73 -5.50 0.89
CA ILE A 100 -3.41 -4.94 0.59
C ILE A 100 -3.03 -4.04 1.76
N LYS A 101 -1.87 -4.29 2.36
CA LYS A 101 -1.35 -3.45 3.43
C LYS A 101 -0.23 -2.57 2.88
N ILE A 102 -0.20 -1.31 3.30
CA ILE A 102 0.77 -0.31 2.85
C ILE A 102 1.40 0.33 4.07
N LYS A 103 2.73 0.34 4.12
CA LYS A 103 3.50 0.95 5.22
C LYS A 103 4.62 1.81 4.65
N PRO A 104 4.92 2.98 5.26
CA PRO A 104 6.08 3.74 4.85
C PRO A 104 7.36 2.92 5.01
N LEU A 105 8.19 2.89 3.98
CA LEU A 105 9.46 2.14 4.03
C LEU A 105 10.32 2.59 5.21
N GLU A 106 10.40 3.89 5.44
CA GLU A 106 11.17 4.46 6.55
C GLU A 106 10.73 3.88 7.90
N MET A 107 9.42 3.75 8.11
CA MET A 107 8.89 3.22 9.37
C MET A 107 9.15 1.71 9.52
N VAL A 108 9.10 0.98 8.43
CA VAL A 108 9.43 -0.46 8.42
C VAL A 108 10.90 -0.64 8.81
N MET A 109 11.79 0.16 8.24
CA MET A 109 13.22 0.08 8.54
C MET A 109 13.53 0.47 9.97
N LYS A 110 12.90 1.53 10.49
CA LYS A 110 13.09 1.95 11.88
C LYS A 110 12.59 0.91 12.87
N GLY A 111 11.46 0.28 12.59
CA GLY A 111 10.91 -0.77 13.44
C GLY A 111 11.84 -1.96 13.60
N ASN A 112 12.69 -2.22 12.62
CA ASN A 112 13.63 -3.33 12.66
C ASN A 112 14.94 -3.01 13.36
N LYS A 113 15.10 -1.81 13.86
CA LYS A 113 16.27 -1.40 14.63
C LYS A 113 16.07 -1.56 16.13
N LEU A 114 14.91 -1.92 16.55
CA LEU A 114 14.54 -2.10 17.95
C LEU A 114 14.77 -3.57 18.43
#